data_8f745bd0be11a550fa6d75c73d9a382a
#
_entry.id   8f745bd0be11a550fa6d75c73d9a382a
#
_cell.length_a   1.000
_cell.length_b   1.000
_cell.length_c   1.000
_cell.angle_alpha   90.00
_cell.angle_beta   90.00
_cell.angle_gamma   90.00
#
_symmetry.space_group_name_H-M   'P 1'
#
loop_
_entity.id
_entity.type
_entity.pdbx_description
1 polymer ?
#
loop_
_entity_poly.entity_id
_entity_poly.type
_entity_poly.pdbx_seq_one_letter_code
_entity_poly.pdbx_strand_id
1 'polypeptide(L)'
;AVATAISRLWEDNVVFTYQGDGDMAAIGTAETIHAANRGENIVMVFVNNAIYGMTGGQMAPTTLIGQKTATTPYGRRVDLNGYPIAITKLLAELDGTCYVTRQSVHTPGAVRKTKAALKKAFQNAMAKKGTSVVEIVSTCSSGWKMTPDEANKWMTGHMFEKYPPGDIKDNA
;
A
#
# COMPACT_ATOMS: atom_id res chain seq x y z
N ALA A 1 12.80 -8.85 -4.51
CA ALA A 1 13.89 -9.61 -5.18
C ALA A 1 13.35 -10.53 -6.29
N VAL A 2 12.42 -11.46 -5.98
CA VAL A 2 11.90 -12.42 -6.99
C VAL A 2 11.22 -11.70 -8.16
N ALA A 3 10.34 -10.75 -7.91
CA ALA A 3 9.68 -9.98 -8.96
C ALA A 3 10.68 -9.24 -9.86
N THR A 4 11.75 -8.68 -9.31
CA THR A 4 12.84 -8.06 -10.06
C THR A 4 13.50 -9.07 -11.02
N ALA A 5 13.83 -10.27 -10.53
CA ALA A 5 14.43 -11.31 -11.36
C ALA A 5 13.51 -11.73 -12.51
N ILE A 6 12.22 -11.95 -12.21
CA ILE A 6 11.22 -12.32 -13.20
C ILE A 6 11.05 -11.21 -14.25
N SER A 7 10.95 -9.95 -13.83
CA SER A 7 10.78 -8.81 -14.74
C SER A 7 11.97 -8.64 -15.70
N ARG A 8 13.18 -8.95 -15.25
CA ARG A 8 14.39 -8.86 -16.07
C ARG A 8 14.59 -10.06 -17.00
N LEU A 9 14.16 -11.25 -16.59
CA LEU A 9 14.30 -12.48 -17.38
C LEU A 9 13.21 -12.63 -18.44
N TRP A 10 12.00 -12.11 -18.16
CA TRP A 10 10.84 -12.19 -19.05
C TRP A 10 10.34 -10.80 -19.40
N GLU A 11 11.09 -10.10 -20.21
CA GLU A 11 10.88 -8.69 -20.54
C GLU A 11 9.53 -8.38 -21.22
N ASP A 12 8.90 -9.36 -21.87
CA ASP A 12 7.62 -9.19 -22.55
C ASP A 12 6.42 -9.42 -21.62
N ASN A 13 6.67 -9.83 -20.37
CA ASN A 13 5.62 -10.07 -19.39
C ASN A 13 5.43 -8.89 -18.44
N VAL A 14 4.19 -8.61 -18.08
CA VAL A 14 3.88 -7.68 -17.01
C VAL A 14 4.01 -8.41 -15.67
N VAL A 15 4.89 -7.92 -14.83
CA VAL A 15 5.12 -8.45 -13.48
C VAL A 15 4.50 -7.53 -12.45
N PHE A 16 3.75 -8.10 -11.53
CA PHE A 16 3.20 -7.35 -10.40
C PHE A 16 3.39 -8.10 -9.08
N THR A 17 3.45 -7.36 -8.00
CA THR A 17 3.41 -7.88 -6.63
C THR A 17 2.07 -7.51 -5.99
N TYR A 18 1.57 -8.38 -5.10
CA TYR A 18 0.39 -8.11 -4.28
C TYR A 18 0.79 -8.31 -2.82
N GLN A 19 0.83 -7.22 -2.06
CA GLN A 19 1.47 -7.17 -0.76
C GLN A 19 0.58 -6.47 0.27
N GLY A 20 0.63 -6.93 1.52
CA GLY A 20 0.08 -6.24 2.67
C GLY A 20 1.07 -5.27 3.31
N ASP A 21 0.66 -4.63 4.40
CA ASP A 21 1.49 -3.70 5.16
C ASP A 21 2.69 -4.38 5.85
N GLY A 22 2.57 -5.63 6.23
CA GLY A 22 3.71 -6.42 6.71
C GLY A 22 4.74 -6.70 5.63
N ASP A 23 4.26 -7.02 4.43
CA ASP A 23 5.13 -7.41 3.32
C ASP A 23 5.89 -6.20 2.75
N MET A 24 5.19 -5.10 2.48
CA MET A 24 5.79 -3.94 1.82
C MET A 24 6.46 -2.97 2.80
N ALA A 25 5.81 -2.68 3.92
CA ALA A 25 6.23 -1.61 4.82
C ALA A 25 6.95 -2.10 6.10
N ALA A 26 7.19 -3.40 6.23
CA ALA A 26 7.97 -3.99 7.31
C ALA A 26 9.09 -4.87 6.73
N ILE A 27 8.84 -6.17 6.53
CA ILE A 27 9.88 -7.14 6.16
C ILE A 27 10.45 -6.88 4.76
N GLY A 28 9.67 -6.40 3.81
CA GLY A 28 10.09 -6.11 2.42
C GLY A 28 10.43 -4.65 2.15
N THR A 29 10.61 -3.80 3.18
CA THR A 29 10.82 -2.36 2.98
C THR A 29 12.08 -2.06 2.15
N ALA A 30 13.19 -2.71 2.46
CA ALA A 30 14.46 -2.49 1.76
C ALA A 30 14.36 -2.93 0.28
N GLU A 31 13.81 -4.10 0.03
CA GLU A 31 13.61 -4.64 -1.32
C GLU A 31 12.68 -3.76 -2.15
N THR A 32 11.60 -3.27 -1.54
CA THR A 32 10.64 -2.36 -2.17
C THR A 32 11.30 -1.04 -2.57
N ILE A 33 12.02 -0.40 -1.63
CA ILE A 33 12.74 0.85 -1.89
C ILE A 33 13.78 0.66 -2.99
N HIS A 34 14.59 -0.38 -2.91
CA HIS A 34 15.65 -0.61 -3.89
C HIS A 34 15.12 -1.00 -5.27
N ALA A 35 14.02 -1.76 -5.36
CA ALA A 35 13.39 -2.07 -6.64
C ALA A 35 12.80 -0.81 -7.28
N ALA A 36 12.08 0.00 -6.50
CA ALA A 36 11.51 1.27 -6.94
C ALA A 36 12.60 2.28 -7.35
N ASN A 37 13.68 2.40 -6.56
CA ASN A 37 14.78 3.31 -6.88
C ASN A 37 15.50 2.94 -8.19
N ARG A 38 15.61 1.64 -8.49
CA ARG A 38 16.18 1.18 -9.78
C ARG A 38 15.24 1.35 -10.96
N GLY A 39 13.99 1.74 -10.74
CA GLY A 39 12.97 1.84 -11.79
C GLY A 39 12.61 0.48 -12.40
N GLU A 40 12.62 -0.58 -11.59
CA GLU A 40 12.24 -1.91 -12.08
C GLU A 40 10.83 -1.86 -12.70
N ASN A 41 10.68 -2.51 -13.84
CA ASN A 41 9.40 -2.51 -14.55
C ASN A 41 8.37 -3.45 -13.88
N ILE A 42 7.88 -3.05 -12.71
CA ILE A 42 7.02 -3.83 -11.83
C ILE A 42 5.84 -2.96 -11.37
N VAL A 43 4.65 -3.54 -11.32
CA VAL A 43 3.50 -2.94 -10.64
C VAL A 43 3.45 -3.45 -9.20
N MET A 44 3.56 -2.57 -8.23
CA MET A 44 3.44 -2.89 -6.82
C MET A 44 2.02 -2.58 -6.34
N VAL A 45 1.22 -3.61 -6.08
CA VAL A 45 -0.12 -3.46 -5.48
C VAL A 45 0.01 -3.66 -3.99
N PHE A 46 -0.30 -2.62 -3.24
CA PHE A 46 -0.15 -2.56 -1.79
C PHE A 46 -1.51 -2.41 -1.11
N VAL A 47 -1.92 -3.39 -0.34
CA VAL A 47 -3.13 -3.33 0.48
C VAL A 47 -2.77 -2.84 1.88
N ASN A 48 -3.26 -1.63 2.21
CA ASN A 48 -3.06 -1.00 3.51
C ASN A 48 -4.35 -1.06 4.33
N ASN A 49 -4.37 -1.89 5.35
CA ASN A 49 -5.47 -2.01 6.31
C ASN A 49 -5.05 -1.65 7.75
N ALA A 50 -3.87 -1.05 7.92
CA ALA A 50 -3.35 -0.55 9.19
C ALA A 50 -3.23 -1.59 10.32
N ILE A 51 -3.12 -2.90 9.99
CA ILE A 51 -3.00 -3.97 10.98
C ILE A 51 -2.49 -5.28 10.33
N TYR A 52 -1.78 -6.11 11.08
CA TYR A 52 -1.49 -7.49 10.65
C TYR A 52 -2.70 -8.39 10.91
N GLY A 53 -3.66 -8.39 9.97
CA GLY A 53 -4.91 -9.10 10.14
C GLY A 53 -4.76 -10.62 10.18
N MET A 54 -3.98 -11.21 9.28
CA MET A 54 -3.80 -12.66 9.13
C MET A 54 -3.19 -13.32 10.38
N THR A 55 -2.25 -12.66 11.03
CA THR A 55 -1.49 -13.21 12.16
C THR A 55 -2.12 -12.95 13.53
N GLY A 56 -3.27 -12.29 13.59
CA GLY A 56 -4.03 -12.09 14.84
C GLY A 56 -4.16 -10.64 15.30
N GLY A 57 -4.00 -9.67 14.41
CA GLY A 57 -4.30 -8.27 14.68
C GLY A 57 -3.20 -7.50 15.41
N GLN A 58 -1.94 -7.80 15.15
CA GLN A 58 -0.81 -7.05 15.70
C GLN A 58 -0.66 -5.69 15.01
N MET A 59 0.10 -4.80 15.66
CA MET A 59 0.45 -3.49 15.11
C MET A 59 1.31 -3.65 13.84
N ALA A 60 0.89 -3.04 12.75
CA ALA A 60 1.66 -2.88 11.53
C ALA A 60 2.41 -1.54 11.50
N PRO A 61 3.39 -1.34 10.63
CA PRO A 61 4.03 -0.03 10.44
C PRO A 61 3.04 1.08 10.09
N THR A 62 1.94 0.73 9.44
CA THR A 62 0.87 1.64 8.98
C THR A 62 -0.21 1.92 10.03
N THR A 63 -0.24 1.20 11.15
CA THR A 63 -1.23 1.37 12.24
C THR A 63 -1.27 2.81 12.71
N LEU A 64 -2.47 3.38 12.84
CA LEU A 64 -2.66 4.79 13.22
C LEU A 64 -2.28 5.04 14.69
N ILE A 65 -1.93 6.28 15.01
CA ILE A 65 -1.75 6.72 16.40
C ILE A 65 -3.07 6.54 17.15
N GLY A 66 -3.02 5.98 18.35
CA GLY A 66 -4.19 5.66 19.17
C GLY A 66 -4.96 4.40 18.74
N GLN A 67 -4.68 3.81 17.59
CA GLN A 67 -5.32 2.58 17.14
C GLN A 67 -4.91 1.41 18.05
N LYS A 68 -5.92 0.72 18.59
CA LYS A 68 -5.72 -0.49 19.41
C LYS A 68 -5.50 -1.71 18.53
N THR A 69 -4.51 -2.51 18.90
CA THR A 69 -4.18 -3.79 18.26
C THR A 69 -3.81 -4.83 19.32
N ALA A 70 -3.59 -6.08 18.93
CA ALA A 70 -3.18 -7.13 19.85
C ALA A 70 -1.85 -6.79 20.59
N THR A 71 -0.95 -6.07 19.94
CA THR A 71 0.34 -5.66 20.54
C THR A 71 0.37 -4.20 21.02
N THR A 72 -0.70 -3.44 20.78
CA THR A 72 -0.91 -2.08 21.32
C THR A 72 -2.29 -1.98 21.97
N PRO A 73 -2.57 -2.67 23.07
CA PRO A 73 -3.91 -2.76 23.66
C PRO A 73 -4.46 -1.42 24.18
N TYR A 74 -3.56 -0.48 24.51
CA TYR A 74 -3.89 0.89 24.94
C TYR A 74 -3.85 1.91 23.79
N GLY A 75 -3.63 1.44 22.55
CA GLY A 75 -3.42 2.26 21.36
C GLY A 75 -1.94 2.49 21.04
N ARG A 76 -1.65 2.70 19.73
CA ARG A 76 -0.29 3.04 19.27
C ARG A 76 0.14 4.38 19.87
N ARG A 77 1.29 4.42 20.50
CA ARG A 77 1.89 5.62 21.09
C ARG A 77 3.18 5.97 20.36
N VAL A 78 3.37 7.27 20.10
CA VAL A 78 4.55 7.75 19.35
C VAL A 78 5.85 7.52 20.13
N ASP A 79 5.82 7.73 21.44
CA ASP A 79 6.98 7.57 22.32
C ASP A 79 7.48 6.12 22.46
N LEU A 80 6.59 5.15 22.24
CA LEU A 80 6.93 3.72 22.33
C LEU A 80 7.01 3.01 20.96
N ASN A 81 6.15 3.40 20.02
CA ASN A 81 5.93 2.66 18.79
C ASN A 81 6.28 3.46 17.53
N GLY A 82 6.67 4.73 17.67
CA GLY A 82 6.95 5.62 16.55
C GLY A 82 5.72 5.98 15.72
N TYR A 83 5.95 6.76 14.68
CA TYR A 83 4.90 7.25 13.76
C TYR A 83 4.49 6.21 12.72
N PRO A 84 3.21 6.25 12.26
CA PRO A 84 2.78 5.46 11.10
C PRO A 84 3.55 5.84 9.84
N ILE A 85 4.08 4.83 9.14
CA ILE A 85 4.81 5.05 7.88
C ILE A 85 3.83 5.27 6.72
N ALA A 86 4.10 6.25 5.89
CA ALA A 86 3.44 6.47 4.62
C ALA A 86 4.37 6.05 3.48
N ILE A 87 4.55 4.74 3.30
CA ILE A 87 5.55 4.15 2.39
C ILE A 87 5.38 4.66 0.95
N THR A 88 4.16 4.85 0.48
CA THR A 88 3.89 5.37 -0.87
C THR A 88 4.39 6.79 -1.08
N LYS A 89 4.38 7.64 -0.04
CA LYS A 89 5.00 8.97 -0.13
C LYS A 89 6.52 8.87 -0.27
N LEU A 90 7.16 7.95 0.45
CA LEU A 90 8.61 7.71 0.31
C LEU A 90 8.94 7.20 -1.08
N LEU A 91 8.14 6.27 -1.61
CA LEU A 91 8.35 5.72 -2.95
C LEU A 91 8.10 6.77 -4.05
N ALA A 92 7.22 7.73 -3.83
CA ALA A 92 6.97 8.81 -4.79
C ALA A 92 8.18 9.75 -4.99
N GLU A 93 9.03 9.91 -3.98
CA GLU A 93 10.26 10.72 -4.07
C GLU A 93 11.38 10.05 -4.89
N LEU A 94 11.24 8.76 -5.19
CA LEU A 94 12.26 8.03 -5.94
C LEU A 94 12.11 8.27 -7.44
N ASP A 95 13.21 8.58 -8.14
CA ASP A 95 13.22 8.85 -9.58
C ASP A 95 12.75 7.65 -10.42
N GLY A 96 13.02 6.43 -9.96
CA GLY A 96 12.62 5.20 -10.64
C GLY A 96 11.12 4.88 -10.63
N THR A 97 10.31 5.63 -9.86
CA THR A 97 8.85 5.46 -9.88
C THR A 97 8.20 6.42 -10.88
N CYS A 98 7.41 5.90 -11.81
CA CYS A 98 6.69 6.70 -12.81
C CYS A 98 5.27 7.08 -12.35
N TYR A 99 4.62 6.21 -11.58
CA TYR A 99 3.25 6.42 -11.10
C TYR A 99 3.09 5.89 -9.68
N VAL A 100 2.62 6.74 -8.77
CA VAL A 100 2.32 6.38 -7.37
C VAL A 100 0.96 6.95 -7.01
N THR A 101 0.03 6.08 -6.64
CA THR A 101 -1.33 6.49 -6.30
C THR A 101 -1.83 5.76 -5.06
N ARG A 102 -2.75 6.39 -4.34
CA ARG A 102 -3.50 5.78 -3.25
C ARG A 102 -4.98 5.79 -3.61
N GLN A 103 -5.59 4.63 -3.55
CA GLN A 103 -6.99 4.42 -3.85
C GLN A 103 -7.69 3.72 -2.68
N SER A 104 -8.98 3.43 -2.82
CA SER A 104 -9.74 2.68 -1.81
C SER A 104 -10.89 1.90 -2.47
N VAL A 105 -11.50 0.99 -1.71
CA VAL A 105 -12.55 0.10 -2.22
C VAL A 105 -13.86 0.18 -1.40
N HIS A 106 -14.05 1.25 -0.64
CA HIS A 106 -15.16 1.43 0.31
C HIS A 106 -16.53 1.71 -0.35
N THR A 107 -16.55 2.09 -1.63
CA THR A 107 -17.78 2.33 -2.39
C THR A 107 -17.63 1.83 -3.84
N PRO A 108 -18.74 1.58 -4.56
CA PRO A 108 -18.67 1.24 -5.98
C PRO A 108 -17.93 2.27 -6.84
N GLY A 109 -18.04 3.56 -6.48
CA GLY A 109 -17.28 4.64 -7.12
C GLY A 109 -15.78 4.53 -6.87
N ALA A 110 -15.37 4.26 -5.63
CA ALA A 110 -13.99 4.05 -5.26
C ALA A 110 -13.39 2.81 -5.95
N VAL A 111 -14.14 1.71 -6.03
CA VAL A 111 -13.73 0.51 -6.77
C VAL A 111 -13.47 0.82 -8.26
N ARG A 112 -14.33 1.61 -8.90
CA ARG A 112 -14.10 2.03 -10.30
C ARG A 112 -12.81 2.85 -10.46
N LYS A 113 -12.54 3.78 -9.54
CA LYS A 113 -11.29 4.56 -9.53
C LYS A 113 -10.07 3.66 -9.32
N THR A 114 -10.13 2.72 -8.36
CA THR A 114 -9.05 1.75 -8.12
C THR A 114 -8.79 0.88 -9.35
N LYS A 115 -9.84 0.41 -10.04
CA LYS A 115 -9.68 -0.33 -11.30
C LYS A 115 -9.00 0.50 -12.39
N ALA A 116 -9.36 1.77 -12.52
CA ALA A 116 -8.73 2.69 -13.48
C ALA A 116 -7.24 2.91 -13.15
N ALA A 117 -6.91 3.10 -11.87
CA ALA A 117 -5.54 3.26 -11.40
C ALA A 117 -4.68 2.01 -11.66
N LEU A 118 -5.22 0.81 -11.37
CA LEU A 118 -4.56 -0.45 -11.68
C LEU A 118 -4.34 -0.62 -13.19
N LYS A 119 -5.37 -0.32 -14.00
CA LYS A 119 -5.24 -0.36 -15.47
C LYS A 119 -4.11 0.55 -15.96
N LYS A 120 -4.04 1.79 -15.45
CA LYS A 120 -2.96 2.73 -15.78
C LYS A 120 -1.59 2.18 -15.37
N ALA A 121 -1.46 1.64 -14.16
CA ALA A 121 -0.21 1.04 -13.69
C ALA A 121 0.25 -0.12 -14.58
N PHE A 122 -0.66 -1.00 -15.01
CA PHE A 122 -0.34 -2.07 -15.96
C PHE A 122 0.03 -1.55 -17.34
N GLN A 123 -0.64 -0.51 -17.83
CA GLN A 123 -0.28 0.15 -19.10
C GLN A 123 1.13 0.76 -19.05
N ASN A 124 1.51 1.37 -17.90
CA ASN A 124 2.86 1.88 -17.71
C ASN A 124 3.89 0.76 -17.73
N ALA A 125 3.61 -0.38 -17.09
CA ALA A 125 4.49 -1.55 -17.13
C ALA A 125 4.63 -2.12 -18.56
N MET A 126 3.54 -2.21 -19.31
CA MET A 126 3.57 -2.61 -20.75
C MET A 126 4.41 -1.63 -21.59
N ALA A 127 4.37 -0.35 -21.26
CA ALA A 127 5.15 0.69 -21.91
C ALA A 127 6.59 0.84 -21.36
N LYS A 128 6.99 -0.02 -20.43
CA LYS A 128 8.33 -0.05 -19.77
C LYS A 128 8.74 1.30 -19.16
N LYS A 129 7.79 2.01 -18.53
CA LYS A 129 8.01 3.35 -17.96
C LYS A 129 8.66 3.35 -16.56
N GLY A 130 8.92 2.19 -15.98
CA GLY A 130 9.47 2.03 -14.64
C GLY A 130 8.43 1.55 -13.62
N THR A 131 8.72 1.74 -12.34
CA THR A 131 7.89 1.20 -11.25
C THR A 131 6.61 2.00 -11.06
N SER A 132 5.47 1.30 -11.04
CA SER A 132 4.17 1.86 -10.63
C SER A 132 3.74 1.29 -9.29
N VAL A 133 3.22 2.14 -8.39
CA VAL A 133 2.77 1.75 -7.05
C VAL A 133 1.30 2.14 -6.86
N VAL A 134 0.45 1.18 -6.55
CA VAL A 134 -0.97 1.39 -6.26
C VAL A 134 -1.26 0.93 -4.85
N GLU A 135 -1.35 1.88 -3.92
CA GLU A 135 -1.82 1.62 -2.56
C GLU A 135 -3.35 1.57 -2.55
N ILE A 136 -3.90 0.53 -1.94
CA ILE A 136 -5.35 0.36 -1.75
C ILE A 136 -5.64 0.39 -0.25
N VAL A 137 -6.17 1.50 0.23
CA VAL A 137 -6.67 1.59 1.61
C VAL A 137 -7.93 0.74 1.72
N SER A 138 -7.90 -0.23 2.62
CA SER A 138 -8.93 -1.24 2.79
C SER A 138 -9.26 -1.46 4.26
N THR A 139 -10.38 -2.12 4.52
CA THR A 139 -10.79 -2.52 5.86
C THR A 139 -10.19 -3.87 6.26
N CYS A 140 -10.06 -4.09 7.56
CA CYS A 140 -9.83 -5.42 8.16
C CYS A 140 -10.84 -5.64 9.29
N SER A 141 -12.07 -6.00 8.94
CA SER A 141 -13.18 -6.16 9.92
C SER A 141 -12.82 -7.09 11.07
N SER A 142 -12.21 -8.24 10.77
CA SER A 142 -11.78 -9.23 11.76
C SER A 142 -10.63 -8.71 12.65
N GLY A 143 -9.61 -8.10 12.05
CA GLY A 143 -8.46 -7.54 12.78
C GLY A 143 -8.85 -6.35 13.66
N TRP A 144 -9.79 -5.53 13.22
CA TRP A 144 -10.29 -4.38 13.99
C TRP A 144 -11.43 -4.75 14.94
N LYS A 145 -11.97 -5.98 14.87
CA LYS A 145 -13.12 -6.46 15.64
C LYS A 145 -14.37 -5.57 15.44
N MET A 146 -14.64 -5.20 14.20
CA MET A 146 -15.73 -4.35 13.76
C MET A 146 -16.61 -5.09 12.75
N THR A 147 -17.87 -4.72 12.66
CA THR A 147 -18.71 -5.12 11.53
C THR A 147 -18.20 -4.46 10.23
N PRO A 148 -18.52 -4.99 9.03
CA PRO A 148 -18.09 -4.37 7.77
C PRO A 148 -18.49 -2.90 7.62
N ASP A 149 -19.70 -2.53 8.06
CA ASP A 149 -20.18 -1.14 7.99
C ASP A 149 -19.44 -0.22 8.96
N GLU A 150 -19.20 -0.67 10.18
CA GLU A 150 -18.38 0.07 11.15
C GLU A 150 -16.95 0.23 10.66
N ALA A 151 -16.36 -0.82 10.11
CA ALA A 151 -15.01 -0.78 9.57
C ALA A 151 -14.89 0.21 8.40
N ASN A 152 -15.87 0.27 7.50
CA ASN A 152 -15.91 1.26 6.43
C ASN A 152 -16.01 2.70 6.96
N LYS A 153 -16.87 2.95 7.94
CA LYS A 153 -17.00 4.26 8.58
C LYS A 153 -15.70 4.65 9.30
N TRP A 154 -15.11 3.71 10.04
CA TRP A 154 -13.87 3.96 10.75
C TRP A 154 -12.71 4.25 9.78
N MET A 155 -12.58 3.47 8.71
CA MET A 155 -11.57 3.68 7.67
C MET A 155 -11.68 5.08 7.05
N THR A 156 -12.88 5.46 6.62
CA THR A 156 -13.09 6.77 5.98
C THR A 156 -12.91 7.94 6.95
N GLY A 157 -13.29 7.77 8.22
CA GLY A 157 -13.17 8.82 9.23
C GLY A 157 -11.77 8.97 9.83
N HIS A 158 -10.92 7.93 9.78
CA HIS A 158 -9.61 7.95 10.45
C HIS A 158 -8.45 7.67 9.49
N MET A 159 -8.55 6.61 8.65
CA MET A 159 -7.42 6.29 7.77
C MET A 159 -7.24 7.33 6.67
N PHE A 160 -8.31 7.92 6.13
CA PHE A 160 -8.20 8.92 5.07
C PHE A 160 -7.55 10.23 5.52
N GLU A 161 -7.55 10.52 6.81
CA GLU A 161 -6.80 11.64 7.37
C GLU A 161 -5.28 11.43 7.20
N LYS A 162 -4.79 10.23 7.51
CA LYS A 162 -3.37 9.88 7.37
C LYS A 162 -3.00 9.42 5.96
N TYR A 163 -3.91 8.70 5.31
CA TYR A 163 -3.76 8.05 4.02
C TYR A 163 -4.85 8.53 3.04
N PRO A 164 -4.88 9.82 2.67
CA PRO A 164 -5.91 10.36 1.77
C PRO A 164 -5.79 9.70 0.38
N PRO A 165 -6.92 9.23 -0.21
CA PRO A 165 -6.93 8.76 -1.59
C PRO A 165 -6.60 9.86 -2.60
N GLY A 166 -5.86 9.52 -3.65
CA GLY A 166 -5.46 10.43 -4.73
C GLY A 166 -4.14 10.01 -5.37
N ASP A 167 -3.81 10.63 -6.48
CA ASP A 167 -2.51 10.48 -7.10
C ASP A 167 -1.46 11.27 -6.31
N ILE A 168 -0.31 10.63 -6.07
CA ILE A 168 0.81 11.19 -5.31
C ILE A 168 1.92 11.60 -6.28
N LYS A 169 2.16 10.77 -7.31
CA LYS A 169 3.09 11.05 -8.41
C LYS A 169 2.50 10.54 -9.71
N ASP A 170 2.57 11.31 -10.76
CA ASP A 170 2.10 10.94 -12.09
C ASP A 170 3.01 11.57 -13.15
N ASN A 171 4.10 10.87 -13.45
CA ASN A 171 5.07 11.21 -14.50
C ASN A 171 4.97 10.25 -15.69
N ALA A 172 3.84 9.56 -15.83
CA ALA A 172 3.68 8.43 -16.77
C ALA A 172 2.99 8.82 -18.08
#